data_5d9f60434a6b7039254e7a3fdbb141b9
#
_entry.id   5d9f60434a6b7039254e7a3fdbb141b9
#
_cell.length_a   1.000
_cell.length_b   1.000
_cell.length_c   1.000
_cell.angle_alpha   90.00
_cell.angle_beta   90.00
_cell.angle_gamma   90.00
#
_symmetry.space_group_name_H-M   'P 1'
#
loop_
_entity.id
_entity.type
_entity.pdbx_description
1 polymer ?
#
loop_
_entity_poly.entity_id
_entity_poly.type
_entity_poly.pdbx_seq_one_letter_code
_entity_poly.pdbx_strand_id
1 'polypeptide(L)'
;SLLQSTAHEHKLFLKTFTTNRENPELPTVSDIWATANLNEREVYDFLGIRFINHPDMRRLFLRNDWVGYPLRKDYNADPEINPVRLESEETLDATPTFEADSHDGEVSEKENILFEEDEYVVNIGPQHPATHGVLRFRVSLEGEIVKKVDVNCGYIHRGIEKLCESLTYPQTLALTDRLDYLAAHQNRHALCMCIEEAMGLEIPERVKYIRTIMDELQR
;
A
#
# COMPACT_ATOMS: atom_id res chain seq x y z
N SER A 1 -3.08 10.31 10.86
CA SER A 1 -3.82 9.08 11.23
C SER A 1 -5.17 9.42 11.81
N LEU A 2 -6.18 8.64 11.49
CA LEU A 2 -7.51 8.68 12.11
C LEU A 2 -7.61 7.52 13.10
N LEU A 3 -7.88 7.84 14.37
CA LEU A 3 -8.17 6.87 15.42
C LEU A 3 -9.64 6.96 15.78
N GLN A 4 -10.30 5.82 15.90
CA GLN A 4 -11.69 5.74 16.33
C GLN A 4 -11.80 4.78 17.52
N SER A 5 -12.44 5.25 18.59
CA SER A 5 -12.76 4.40 19.73
C SER A 5 -13.99 3.54 19.40
N THR A 6 -13.88 2.24 19.61
CA THR A 6 -15.01 1.31 19.48
C THR A 6 -15.96 1.35 20.68
N ALA A 7 -15.46 1.81 21.84
CA ALA A 7 -16.25 1.86 23.08
C ALA A 7 -16.96 3.19 23.32
N HIS A 8 -16.39 4.30 22.82
CA HIS A 8 -16.88 5.66 23.14
C HIS A 8 -17.26 6.49 21.93
N GLU A 9 -17.23 5.92 20.71
CA GLU A 9 -17.56 6.60 19.44
C GLU A 9 -16.72 7.87 19.16
N HIS A 10 -15.61 8.06 19.88
CA HIS A 10 -14.74 9.20 19.66
C HIS A 10 -13.87 9.00 18.43
N LYS A 11 -13.68 10.07 17.67
CA LYS A 11 -12.77 10.15 16.54
C LYS A 11 -11.66 11.15 16.85
N LEU A 12 -10.40 10.74 16.63
CA LEU A 12 -9.23 11.58 16.82
C LEU A 12 -8.38 11.59 15.56
N PHE A 13 -8.13 12.81 15.05
CA PHE A 13 -7.20 13.00 13.94
C PHE A 13 -5.83 13.39 14.48
N LEU A 14 -4.83 12.54 14.27
CA LEU A 14 -3.44 12.82 14.59
C LEU A 14 -2.72 13.32 13.34
N LYS A 15 -2.14 14.51 13.43
CA LYS A 15 -1.25 15.08 12.41
C LYS A 15 0.15 15.16 12.98
N THR A 16 1.11 14.57 12.29
CA THR A 16 2.54 14.66 12.58
C THR A 16 3.24 15.41 11.48
N PHE A 17 4.31 16.09 11.83
CA PHE A 17 5.13 16.85 10.89
C PHE A 17 6.58 16.41 11.04
N THR A 18 7.28 16.30 9.92
CA THR A 18 8.72 16.14 9.90
C THR A 18 9.38 17.49 9.57
N THR A 19 10.50 17.77 10.19
CA THR A 19 11.25 19.02 9.97
C THR A 19 12.23 18.91 8.82
N ASN A 20 12.63 17.70 8.46
CA ASN A 20 13.57 17.44 7.37
C ASN A 20 12.80 16.89 6.15
N ARG A 21 12.88 17.60 5.04
CA ARG A 21 12.23 17.20 3.79
C ARG A 21 13.05 16.18 3.00
N GLU A 22 14.36 16.24 3.10
CA GLU A 22 15.25 15.35 2.34
C GLU A 22 15.26 13.95 2.94
N ASN A 23 15.41 13.89 4.26
CA ASN A 23 15.37 12.64 5.03
C ASN A 23 14.27 12.74 6.11
N PRO A 24 13.00 12.57 5.74
CA PRO A 24 11.91 12.67 6.69
C PRO A 24 11.83 11.42 7.56
N GLU A 25 11.84 11.62 8.88
CA GLU A 25 11.77 10.54 9.85
C GLU A 25 10.65 10.78 10.86
N LEU A 26 9.99 9.70 11.26
CA LEU A 26 8.96 9.67 12.30
C LEU A 26 9.14 8.41 13.16
N PRO A 27 8.75 8.42 14.44
CA PRO A 27 8.74 7.20 15.24
C PRO A 27 7.65 6.25 14.70
N THR A 28 7.91 4.94 14.73
CA THR A 28 6.91 3.92 14.42
C THR A 28 5.82 3.86 15.50
N VAL A 29 4.64 3.43 15.10
CA VAL A 29 3.55 3.06 16.01
C VAL A 29 3.11 1.60 15.80
N SER A 30 3.92 0.84 15.08
CA SER A 30 3.66 -0.58 14.79
C SER A 30 3.74 -1.48 16.03
N ASP A 31 4.40 -1.04 17.08
CA ASP A 31 4.43 -1.66 18.40
C ASP A 31 3.10 -1.53 19.16
N ILE A 32 2.32 -0.48 18.84
CA ILE A 32 1.00 -0.22 19.43
C ILE A 32 -0.12 -0.86 18.58
N TRP A 33 -0.03 -0.71 17.25
CA TRP A 33 -1.02 -1.22 16.30
C TRP A 33 -0.35 -2.06 15.22
N ALA A 34 -0.63 -3.34 15.18
CA ALA A 34 -0.05 -4.27 14.20
C ALA A 34 -0.34 -3.86 12.73
N THR A 35 -1.51 -3.26 12.47
CA THR A 35 -1.86 -2.74 11.13
C THR A 35 -0.99 -1.58 10.68
N ALA A 36 -0.36 -0.85 11.60
CA ALA A 36 0.54 0.23 11.27
C ALA A 36 1.78 -0.26 10.52
N ASN A 37 2.22 -1.49 10.74
CA ASN A 37 3.38 -2.06 10.04
C ASN A 37 3.28 -1.91 8.53
N LEU A 38 2.21 -2.42 7.91
CA LEU A 38 2.04 -2.33 6.46
C LEU A 38 1.75 -0.90 5.99
N ASN A 39 0.97 -0.12 6.75
CA ASN A 39 0.67 1.26 6.40
C ASN A 39 1.91 2.16 6.44
N GLU A 40 2.81 1.97 7.39
CA GLU A 40 4.07 2.70 7.48
C GLU A 40 5.02 2.33 6.34
N ARG A 41 5.06 1.06 5.95
CA ARG A 41 5.80 0.60 4.77
C ARG A 41 5.24 1.22 3.48
N GLU A 42 3.93 1.33 3.33
CA GLU A 42 3.31 2.01 2.20
C GLU A 42 3.70 3.49 2.14
N VAL A 43 3.65 4.19 3.27
CA VAL A 43 4.05 5.60 3.36
C VAL A 43 5.54 5.77 3.04
N TYR A 44 6.39 4.87 3.53
CA TYR A 44 7.80 4.85 3.15
C TYR A 44 7.99 4.62 1.66
N ASP A 45 7.30 3.62 1.10
CA ASP A 45 7.44 3.19 -0.29
C ASP A 45 7.10 4.32 -1.28
N PHE A 46 6.04 5.09 -1.02
CA PHE A 46 5.57 6.12 -1.92
C PHE A 46 6.05 7.54 -1.59
N LEU A 47 6.34 7.86 -0.34
CA LEU A 47 6.68 9.21 0.11
C LEU A 47 8.08 9.34 0.70
N GLY A 48 8.76 8.21 1.01
CA GLY A 48 10.10 8.20 1.56
C GLY A 48 10.21 8.60 3.02
N ILE A 49 9.11 8.50 3.78
CA ILE A 49 9.13 8.78 5.22
C ILE A 49 9.60 7.52 5.94
N ARG A 50 10.75 7.61 6.62
CA ARG A 50 11.31 6.50 7.41
C ARG A 50 10.68 6.46 8.80
N PHE A 51 10.31 5.27 9.24
CA PHE A 51 9.78 5.06 10.59
C PHE A 51 10.84 4.43 11.48
N ILE A 52 11.34 5.22 12.45
CA ILE A 52 12.40 4.81 13.37
C ILE A 52 11.89 3.68 14.25
N ASN A 53 12.70 2.63 14.43
CA ASN A 53 12.38 1.39 15.14
C ASN A 53 11.27 0.54 14.52
N HIS A 54 10.92 0.76 13.25
CA HIS A 54 10.03 -0.14 12.53
C HIS A 54 10.70 -1.51 12.35
N PRO A 55 10.01 -2.64 12.61
CA PRO A 55 10.62 -3.96 12.58
C PRO A 55 10.99 -4.44 11.17
N ASP A 56 10.35 -3.92 10.14
CA ASP A 56 10.54 -4.35 8.75
C ASP A 56 10.25 -3.19 7.78
N MET A 57 11.25 -2.34 7.49
CA MET A 57 11.08 -1.12 6.68
C MET A 57 11.37 -1.35 5.19
N ARG A 58 11.02 -2.53 4.65
CA ARG A 58 11.15 -2.84 3.22
C ARG A 58 10.02 -2.20 2.40
N ARG A 59 10.28 -1.96 1.09
CA ARG A 59 9.24 -1.57 0.15
C ARG A 59 8.12 -2.60 0.11
N LEU A 60 6.90 -2.16 -0.21
CA LEU A 60 5.72 -3.00 -0.17
C LEU A 60 5.15 -3.26 -1.58
N PHE A 61 5.01 -2.20 -2.39
CA PHE A 61 4.39 -2.23 -3.71
C PHE A 61 5.40 -2.08 -4.85
N LEU A 62 6.39 -1.22 -4.67
CA LEU A 62 7.40 -0.95 -5.68
C LEU A 62 8.52 -1.99 -5.59
N ARG A 63 9.23 -2.17 -6.72
CA ARG A 63 10.42 -3.02 -6.75
C ARG A 63 11.50 -2.46 -5.81
N ASN A 64 12.34 -3.33 -5.26
CA ASN A 64 13.41 -2.92 -4.35
C ASN A 64 14.43 -1.98 -5.02
N ASP A 65 14.66 -2.15 -6.32
CA ASP A 65 15.54 -1.31 -7.13
C ASP A 65 14.90 -0.03 -7.66
N TRP A 66 13.67 0.28 -7.23
CA TRP A 66 12.96 1.49 -7.68
C TRP A 66 13.63 2.74 -7.12
N VAL A 67 13.96 3.68 -8.00
CA VAL A 67 14.60 4.94 -7.64
C VAL A 67 13.56 6.01 -7.34
N GLY A 68 13.63 6.60 -6.15
CA GLY A 68 12.77 7.70 -5.71
C GLY A 68 11.44 7.25 -5.11
N TYR A 69 10.55 8.24 -4.91
CA TYR A 69 9.27 8.08 -4.21
C TYR A 69 8.15 8.73 -5.03
N PRO A 70 7.29 7.93 -5.71
CA PRO A 70 6.43 8.42 -6.79
C PRO A 70 5.36 9.45 -6.38
N LEU A 71 4.89 9.42 -5.13
CA LEU A 71 3.86 10.36 -4.67
C LEU A 71 4.43 11.67 -4.13
N ARG A 72 5.76 11.83 -4.07
CA ARG A 72 6.37 13.13 -3.78
C ARG A 72 6.17 14.09 -4.95
N LYS A 73 5.96 15.37 -4.65
CA LYS A 73 5.75 16.42 -5.67
C LYS A 73 7.03 16.77 -6.45
N ASP A 74 8.18 16.45 -5.90
CA ASP A 74 9.52 16.65 -6.51
C ASP A 74 10.02 15.39 -7.24
N TYR A 75 9.18 14.34 -7.35
CA TYR A 75 9.54 13.10 -8.03
C TYR A 75 9.68 13.31 -9.54
N ASN A 76 10.84 12.88 -10.07
CA ASN A 76 11.07 12.81 -11.51
C ASN A 76 10.57 11.46 -12.05
N ALA A 77 9.55 11.51 -12.90
CA ALA A 77 8.93 10.34 -13.51
C ALA A 77 9.60 9.93 -14.84
N ASP A 78 10.90 10.23 -15.03
CA ASP A 78 11.61 9.86 -16.25
C ASP A 78 11.65 8.30 -16.39
N PRO A 79 11.15 7.76 -17.52
CA PRO A 79 11.17 6.33 -17.76
C PRO A 79 12.57 5.70 -17.80
N GLU A 80 13.61 6.48 -18.08
CA GLU A 80 15.00 6.00 -18.10
C GLU A 80 15.50 5.66 -16.69
N ILE A 81 14.98 6.33 -15.66
CA ILE A 81 15.37 6.10 -14.27
C ILE A 81 14.77 4.78 -13.75
N ASN A 82 13.51 4.55 -14.09
CA ASN A 82 12.78 3.34 -13.68
C ASN A 82 12.20 2.61 -14.89
N PRO A 83 13.05 1.94 -15.70
CA PRO A 83 12.58 1.27 -16.90
C PRO A 83 11.63 0.12 -16.58
N VAL A 84 10.64 -0.10 -17.45
CA VAL A 84 9.78 -1.28 -17.38
C VAL A 84 10.66 -2.51 -17.66
N ARG A 85 10.74 -3.43 -16.70
CA ARG A 85 11.44 -4.70 -16.86
C ARG A 85 10.41 -5.82 -16.91
N LEU A 86 10.63 -6.76 -17.82
CA LEU A 86 9.94 -8.04 -17.76
C LEU A 86 10.64 -8.85 -16.67
N GLU A 87 9.96 -9.14 -15.59
CA GLU A 87 10.46 -9.97 -14.51
C GLU A 87 10.64 -11.40 -15.03
N SER A 88 11.84 -11.96 -14.91
CA SER A 88 12.06 -13.39 -15.12
C SER A 88 11.55 -14.16 -13.89
N GLU A 89 11.25 -15.45 -14.05
CA GLU A 89 10.85 -16.30 -12.92
C GLU A 89 11.90 -16.30 -11.80
N GLU A 90 13.19 -16.19 -12.15
CA GLU A 90 14.30 -16.10 -11.21
C GLU A 90 14.25 -14.84 -10.34
N THR A 91 13.75 -13.70 -10.88
CA THR A 91 13.61 -12.46 -10.08
C THR A 91 12.41 -12.50 -9.15
N LEU A 92 11.40 -13.32 -9.44
CA LEU A 92 10.25 -13.50 -8.57
C LEU A 92 10.59 -14.27 -7.29
N ASP A 93 11.59 -15.16 -7.36
CA ASP A 93 12.04 -15.97 -6.24
C ASP A 93 13.20 -15.36 -5.45
N ALA A 94 13.84 -14.31 -6.00
CA ALA A 94 14.88 -13.58 -5.29
C ALA A 94 14.33 -13.01 -3.99
N THR A 95 14.93 -13.37 -2.88
CA THR A 95 14.66 -12.76 -1.58
C THR A 95 15.00 -11.27 -1.71
N PRO A 96 14.08 -10.35 -1.41
CA PRO A 96 14.41 -8.94 -1.48
C PRO A 96 15.53 -8.64 -0.49
N THR A 97 16.71 -8.30 -1.00
CA THR A 97 17.78 -7.73 -0.20
C THR A 97 17.43 -6.29 0.11
N PHE A 98 17.35 -5.94 1.37
CA PHE A 98 17.15 -4.58 1.82
C PHE A 98 18.49 -4.02 2.29
N GLU A 99 19.01 -3.04 1.57
CA GLU A 99 20.09 -2.19 2.07
C GLU A 99 19.48 -1.19 3.04
N ALA A 100 19.65 -1.40 4.33
CA ALA A 100 19.32 -0.39 5.31
C ALA A 100 20.44 0.66 5.24
N ASP A 101 20.13 1.85 4.72
CA ASP A 101 20.99 3.01 4.86
C ASP A 101 21.27 3.23 6.34
N SER A 102 22.45 2.82 6.81
CA SER A 102 22.93 3.22 8.11
C SER A 102 23.32 4.71 8.03
N HIS A 103 22.90 5.48 9.00
CA HIS A 103 23.17 6.92 9.11
C HIS A 103 24.68 7.25 9.19
N ASP A 104 25.54 6.25 9.32
CA ASP A 104 26.98 6.38 9.53
C ASP A 104 27.84 6.04 8.29
N GLY A 105 27.25 5.94 7.10
CA GLY A 105 27.99 5.73 5.86
C GLY A 105 28.66 4.35 5.70
N GLU A 106 28.52 3.45 6.64
CA GLU A 106 28.87 2.05 6.51
C GLU A 106 27.60 1.27 6.08
N VAL A 107 27.57 0.89 4.81
CA VAL A 107 26.60 -0.08 4.27
C VAL A 107 26.87 -1.42 4.96
N SER A 108 26.16 -1.69 6.04
CA SER A 108 26.11 -3.04 6.55
C SER A 108 25.16 -3.84 5.67
N GLU A 109 25.70 -4.73 4.84
CA GLU A 109 24.96 -5.80 4.19
C GLU A 109 24.35 -6.74 5.25
N LYS A 110 23.36 -6.25 5.99
CA LYS A 110 22.44 -7.12 6.71
C LYS A 110 21.37 -7.49 5.71
N GLU A 111 21.60 -8.59 5.00
CA GLU A 111 20.53 -9.34 4.38
C GLU A 111 19.44 -9.56 5.43
N ASN A 112 18.36 -8.81 5.38
CA ASN A 112 17.16 -9.13 6.13
C ASN A 112 16.49 -10.32 5.43
N ILE A 113 17.11 -11.49 5.56
CA ILE A 113 16.54 -12.75 5.14
C ILE A 113 15.41 -13.02 6.14
N LEU A 114 14.18 -12.82 5.70
CA LEU A 114 13.01 -13.11 6.53
C LEU A 114 12.93 -14.60 6.89
N PHE A 115 13.46 -15.45 6.00
CA PHE A 115 13.49 -16.90 6.13
C PHE A 115 14.94 -17.39 6.24
N GLU A 116 15.17 -18.40 7.07
CA GLU A 116 16.46 -19.06 7.20
C GLU A 116 16.66 -20.07 6.05
N GLU A 117 17.91 -20.43 5.72
CA GLU A 117 18.23 -21.32 4.59
C GLU A 117 17.62 -22.73 4.74
N ASP A 118 17.36 -23.17 5.97
CA ASP A 118 16.80 -24.48 6.31
C ASP A 118 15.27 -24.47 6.53
N GLU A 119 14.63 -23.30 6.43
CA GLU A 119 13.17 -23.20 6.57
C GLU A 119 12.45 -23.73 5.31
N TYR A 120 11.40 -24.52 5.53
CA TYR A 120 10.52 -24.96 4.46
C TYR A 120 9.54 -23.84 4.10
N VAL A 121 9.80 -23.17 2.97
CA VAL A 121 9.00 -22.04 2.49
C VAL A 121 8.10 -22.45 1.33
N VAL A 122 6.80 -22.20 1.49
CA VAL A 122 5.76 -22.42 0.48
C VAL A 122 5.31 -21.09 -0.10
N ASN A 123 5.21 -21.02 -1.44
CA ASN A 123 4.61 -19.89 -2.13
C ASN A 123 3.12 -20.13 -2.39
N ILE A 124 2.27 -19.23 -1.93
CA ILE A 124 0.82 -19.20 -2.19
C ILE A 124 0.52 -17.99 -3.07
N GLY A 125 0.12 -18.23 -4.30
CA GLY A 125 -0.05 -17.16 -5.29
C GLY A 125 1.20 -16.96 -6.16
N PRO A 126 1.24 -15.91 -7.01
CA PRO A 126 0.35 -14.74 -7.04
C PRO A 126 -1.07 -15.02 -7.54
N GLN A 127 -1.29 -16.00 -8.41
CA GLN A 127 -2.62 -16.39 -8.85
C GLN A 127 -3.06 -17.65 -8.10
N HIS A 128 -3.96 -17.48 -7.14
CA HIS A 128 -4.47 -18.57 -6.32
C HIS A 128 -5.97 -18.40 -6.03
N PRO A 129 -6.80 -19.46 -6.11
CA PRO A 129 -8.25 -19.36 -5.89
C PRO A 129 -8.62 -18.80 -4.51
N ALA A 130 -7.84 -19.09 -3.48
CA ALA A 130 -8.11 -18.65 -2.12
C ALA A 130 -7.91 -17.15 -1.88
N THR A 131 -7.14 -16.45 -2.73
CA THR A 131 -6.83 -15.02 -2.53
C THR A 131 -7.81 -14.09 -3.26
N HIS A 132 -8.68 -14.61 -4.12
CA HIS A 132 -9.63 -13.84 -4.93
C HIS A 132 -9.01 -12.65 -5.70
N GLY A 133 -7.72 -12.75 -6.02
CA GLY A 133 -6.98 -11.69 -6.70
C GLY A 133 -5.54 -12.12 -6.92
N VAL A 134 -4.65 -11.13 -7.12
CA VAL A 134 -3.22 -11.38 -7.38
C VAL A 134 -2.41 -10.94 -6.18
N LEU A 135 -2.21 -11.86 -5.26
CA LEU A 135 -1.48 -11.67 -4.02
C LEU A 135 -0.60 -12.89 -3.75
N ARG A 136 0.66 -12.67 -3.44
CA ARG A 136 1.61 -13.74 -3.10
C ARG A 136 1.90 -13.72 -1.61
N PHE A 137 1.78 -14.88 -0.99
CA PHE A 137 2.31 -15.13 0.33
C PHE A 137 3.48 -16.11 0.26
N ARG A 138 4.59 -15.77 0.89
CA ARG A 138 5.66 -16.70 1.19
C ARG A 138 5.50 -17.11 2.66
N VAL A 139 5.30 -18.40 2.89
CA VAL A 139 4.95 -18.92 4.20
C VAL A 139 5.98 -19.94 4.63
N SER A 140 6.66 -19.70 5.75
CA SER A 140 7.51 -20.68 6.39
C SER A 140 6.66 -21.59 7.27
N LEU A 141 6.81 -22.89 7.08
CA LEU A 141 6.01 -23.92 7.76
C LEU A 141 6.92 -24.86 8.58
N GLU A 142 6.43 -25.22 9.75
CA GLU A 142 6.93 -26.36 10.54
C GLU A 142 5.81 -27.40 10.64
N GLY A 143 5.85 -28.39 9.75
CA GLY A 143 4.72 -29.28 9.53
C GLY A 143 3.52 -28.51 8.98
N GLU A 144 2.41 -28.46 9.75
CA GLU A 144 1.21 -27.69 9.39
C GLU A 144 1.13 -26.32 10.10
N ILE A 145 2.13 -26.00 10.91
CA ILE A 145 2.15 -24.75 11.69
C ILE A 145 2.85 -23.66 10.89
N VAL A 146 2.16 -22.52 10.73
CA VAL A 146 2.74 -21.31 10.10
C VAL A 146 3.66 -20.61 11.10
N LYS A 147 4.93 -20.48 10.75
CA LYS A 147 5.96 -19.78 11.55
C LYS A 147 6.09 -18.30 11.17
N LYS A 148 6.27 -18.06 9.88
CA LYS A 148 6.49 -16.70 9.34
C LYS A 148 5.68 -16.54 8.06
N VAL A 149 5.24 -15.33 7.80
CA VAL A 149 4.52 -14.97 6.56
C VAL A 149 5.13 -13.70 6.00
N ASP A 150 5.53 -13.75 4.74
CA ASP A 150 5.92 -12.59 3.95
C ASP A 150 4.85 -12.29 2.91
N VAL A 151 4.38 -11.05 2.88
CA VAL A 151 3.31 -10.61 1.99
C VAL A 151 3.88 -9.83 0.83
N ASN A 152 3.71 -10.36 -0.37
CA ASN A 152 4.09 -9.69 -1.61
C ASN A 152 2.83 -9.21 -2.33
N CYS A 153 2.58 -7.91 -2.27
CA CYS A 153 1.52 -7.21 -3.00
C CYS A 153 2.12 -6.32 -4.09
N GLY A 154 1.27 -5.72 -4.91
CA GLY A 154 1.72 -4.83 -5.98
C GLY A 154 1.56 -5.37 -7.39
N TYR A 155 1.26 -6.65 -7.59
CA TYR A 155 1.08 -7.25 -8.93
C TYR A 155 0.02 -6.54 -9.79
N ILE A 156 -1.01 -6.01 -9.16
CA ILE A 156 -2.07 -5.23 -9.82
C ILE A 156 -1.98 -3.74 -9.52
N HIS A 157 -0.87 -3.28 -8.93
CA HIS A 157 -0.65 -1.86 -8.66
C HIS A 157 -0.48 -1.10 -9.98
N ARG A 158 -1.28 -0.07 -10.18
CA ARG A 158 -1.36 0.71 -11.43
C ARG A 158 -0.99 2.19 -11.26
N GLY A 159 -0.52 2.58 -10.08
CA GLY A 159 -0.21 3.99 -9.78
C GLY A 159 -1.43 4.90 -9.89
N ILE A 160 -2.60 4.45 -9.44
CA ILE A 160 -3.88 5.15 -9.58
C ILE A 160 -3.81 6.53 -8.92
N GLU A 161 -3.19 6.64 -7.76
CA GLU A 161 -3.02 7.91 -7.04
C GLU A 161 -2.21 8.91 -7.88
N LYS A 162 -1.15 8.44 -8.53
CA LYS A 162 -0.33 9.28 -9.40
C LYS A 162 -1.08 9.69 -10.67
N LEU A 163 -1.86 8.80 -11.25
CA LEU A 163 -2.74 9.10 -12.40
C LEU A 163 -3.80 10.15 -12.02
N CYS A 164 -4.39 10.06 -10.84
CA CYS A 164 -5.39 11.00 -10.37
C CYS A 164 -4.86 12.44 -10.28
N GLU A 165 -3.55 12.63 -10.05
CA GLU A 165 -2.95 13.97 -10.03
C GLU A 165 -3.02 14.70 -11.39
N SER A 166 -3.10 13.95 -12.51
CA SER A 166 -3.18 14.49 -13.87
C SER A 166 -4.59 14.60 -14.43
N LEU A 167 -5.59 14.13 -13.70
CA LEU A 167 -6.99 14.04 -14.14
C LEU A 167 -7.88 15.04 -13.38
N THR A 168 -9.01 15.38 -14.02
CA THR A 168 -10.08 16.12 -13.33
C THR A 168 -10.89 15.17 -12.44
N TYR A 169 -11.56 15.68 -11.40
CA TYR A 169 -12.38 14.86 -10.49
C TYR A 169 -13.39 13.95 -11.21
N PRO A 170 -14.16 14.40 -12.21
CA PRO A 170 -15.03 13.50 -12.94
C PRO A 170 -14.30 12.38 -13.70
N GLN A 171 -13.09 12.64 -14.18
CA GLN A 171 -12.29 11.62 -14.90
C GLN A 171 -11.73 10.55 -13.94
N THR A 172 -11.46 10.91 -12.67
CA THR A 172 -10.98 9.95 -11.68
C THR A 172 -12.01 8.87 -11.34
N LEU A 173 -13.31 9.15 -11.55
CA LEU A 173 -14.37 8.16 -11.35
C LEU A 173 -14.18 6.87 -12.15
N ALA A 174 -13.58 6.96 -13.34
CA ALA A 174 -13.29 5.79 -14.17
C ALA A 174 -12.17 4.89 -13.61
N LEU A 175 -11.33 5.43 -12.72
CA LEU A 175 -10.23 4.68 -12.10
C LEU A 175 -10.69 3.93 -10.85
N THR A 176 -11.64 4.50 -10.11
CA THR A 176 -12.07 3.98 -8.80
C THR A 176 -12.78 2.62 -8.89
N ASP A 177 -13.41 2.31 -10.00
CA ASP A 177 -14.05 1.00 -10.23
C ASP A 177 -13.09 -0.18 -10.06
N ARG A 178 -11.79 0.07 -10.27
CA ARG A 178 -10.76 -0.95 -10.34
C ARG A 178 -9.94 -1.08 -9.06
N LEU A 179 -10.27 -0.31 -8.03
CA LEU A 179 -9.66 -0.43 -6.71
C LEU A 179 -10.09 -1.74 -6.03
N ASP A 180 -11.39 -1.96 -5.98
CA ASP A 180 -12.00 -3.22 -5.62
C ASP A 180 -13.07 -3.55 -6.67
N TYR A 181 -12.73 -4.39 -7.64
CA TYR A 181 -13.62 -4.71 -8.76
C TYR A 181 -14.83 -5.57 -8.38
N LEU A 182 -14.86 -6.13 -7.17
CA LEU A 182 -16.05 -6.79 -6.61
C LEU A 182 -17.07 -5.79 -6.10
N ALA A 183 -16.63 -4.59 -5.71
CA ALA A 183 -17.46 -3.51 -5.19
C ALA A 183 -17.33 -2.21 -6.02
N ALA A 184 -17.24 -2.32 -7.34
CA ALA A 184 -16.94 -1.22 -8.25
C ALA A 184 -17.89 -0.03 -8.09
N HIS A 185 -19.21 -0.30 -7.97
CA HIS A 185 -20.21 0.76 -7.80
C HIS A 185 -20.05 1.49 -6.47
N GLN A 186 -19.79 0.75 -5.39
CA GLN A 186 -19.60 1.32 -4.05
C GLN A 186 -18.36 2.20 -3.98
N ASN A 187 -17.25 1.80 -4.63
CA ASN A 187 -16.04 2.60 -4.73
C ASN A 187 -16.31 3.94 -5.41
N ARG A 188 -17.02 3.90 -6.55
CA ARG A 188 -17.40 5.11 -7.28
C ARG A 188 -18.38 5.97 -6.48
N HIS A 189 -19.34 5.36 -5.80
CA HIS A 189 -20.31 6.08 -4.96
C HIS A 189 -19.60 6.80 -3.83
N ALA A 190 -18.65 6.16 -3.15
CA ALA A 190 -17.86 6.77 -2.10
C ALA A 190 -17.10 8.03 -2.59
N LEU A 191 -16.47 7.96 -3.76
CA LEU A 191 -15.79 9.12 -4.34
C LEU A 191 -16.79 10.23 -4.73
N CYS A 192 -17.95 9.88 -5.31
CA CYS A 192 -18.99 10.86 -5.59
C CYS A 192 -19.45 11.60 -4.32
N MET A 193 -19.69 10.87 -3.23
CA MET A 193 -20.06 11.47 -1.94
C MET A 193 -18.99 12.44 -1.43
N CYS A 194 -17.72 12.10 -1.55
CA CYS A 194 -16.62 13.01 -1.17
C CYS A 194 -16.59 14.28 -2.00
N ILE A 195 -16.79 14.17 -3.32
CA ILE A 195 -16.82 15.32 -4.24
C ILE A 195 -18.04 16.21 -3.93
N GLU A 196 -19.19 15.61 -3.73
CA GLU A 196 -20.45 16.31 -3.42
C GLU A 196 -20.36 17.09 -2.10
N GLU A 197 -19.79 16.47 -1.08
CA GLU A 197 -19.53 17.13 0.22
C GLU A 197 -18.55 18.29 0.06
N ALA A 198 -17.47 18.10 -0.69
CA ALA A 198 -16.47 19.15 -0.93
C ALA A 198 -17.04 20.33 -1.72
N MET A 199 -18.01 20.10 -2.59
CA MET A 199 -18.70 21.12 -3.39
C MET A 199 -19.93 21.73 -2.70
N GLY A 200 -20.37 21.17 -1.57
CA GLY A 200 -21.59 21.58 -0.87
C GLY A 200 -22.87 21.30 -1.68
N LEU A 201 -22.89 20.22 -2.46
CA LEU A 201 -24.03 19.86 -3.29
C LEU A 201 -25.09 19.12 -2.49
N GLU A 202 -26.32 19.61 -2.55
CA GLU A 202 -27.47 18.88 -2.01
C GLU A 202 -28.00 17.85 -3.03
N ILE A 203 -27.99 16.59 -2.64
CA ILE A 203 -28.42 15.48 -3.49
C ILE A 203 -29.91 15.20 -3.22
N PRO A 204 -30.76 15.20 -4.28
CA PRO A 204 -32.18 14.87 -4.15
C PRO A 204 -32.39 13.46 -3.57
N GLU A 205 -33.45 13.30 -2.74
CA GLU A 205 -33.75 11.99 -2.12
C GLU A 205 -33.90 10.86 -3.13
N ARG A 206 -34.53 11.12 -4.27
CA ARG A 206 -34.67 10.13 -5.32
C ARG A 206 -33.31 9.55 -5.78
N VAL A 207 -32.28 10.41 -5.88
CA VAL A 207 -30.93 9.96 -6.27
C VAL A 207 -30.31 9.11 -5.16
N LYS A 208 -30.51 9.46 -3.89
CA LYS A 208 -30.03 8.66 -2.76
C LYS A 208 -30.63 7.26 -2.78
N TYR A 209 -31.94 7.12 -2.99
CA TYR A 209 -32.60 5.82 -3.11
C TYR A 209 -32.09 5.01 -4.30
N ILE A 210 -31.91 5.63 -5.46
CA ILE A 210 -31.38 4.93 -6.64
C ILE A 210 -29.97 4.40 -6.36
N ARG A 211 -29.11 5.20 -5.74
CA ARG A 211 -27.74 4.78 -5.38
C ARG A 211 -27.75 3.60 -4.42
N THR A 212 -28.57 3.67 -3.36
CA THR A 212 -28.70 2.57 -2.40
C THR A 212 -29.19 1.28 -3.07
N ILE A 213 -30.16 1.36 -3.97
CA ILE A 213 -30.64 0.21 -4.73
C ILE A 213 -29.51 -0.38 -5.59
N MET A 214 -28.72 0.47 -6.25
CA MET A 214 -27.62 0.00 -7.10
C MET A 214 -26.47 -0.60 -6.29
N ASP A 215 -26.17 -0.04 -5.10
CA ASP A 215 -25.18 -0.60 -4.20
C ASP A 215 -25.59 -2.00 -3.69
N GLU A 216 -26.87 -2.17 -3.34
CA GLU A 216 -27.38 -3.47 -2.88
C GLU A 216 -27.49 -4.51 -4.03
N LEU A 217 -27.79 -4.05 -5.24
CA LEU A 217 -27.82 -4.94 -6.41
C LEU A 217 -26.42 -5.47 -6.80
N GLN A 218 -25.38 -4.70 -6.51
CA GLN A 218 -24.01 -5.13 -6.74
C GLN A 218 -23.50 -6.10 -5.67
N ARG A 219 -24.00 -5.97 -4.45
CA ARG A 219 -23.64 -6.83 -3.33
C ARG A 219 -24.09 -8.28 -3.53
#